data_19c5721b59aa387303bb45dce1378f67
#
_entry.id   19c5721b59aa387303bb45dce1378f67
#
_cell.length_a   1.000
_cell.length_b   1.000
_cell.length_c   1.000
_cell.angle_alpha   90.00
_cell.angle_beta   90.00
_cell.angle_gamma   90.00
#
_symmetry.space_group_name_H-M   'P 1'
#
loop_
_entity.id
_entity.type
_entity.pdbx_description
1 polymer ?
#
loop_
_entity_poly.entity_id
_entity_poly.type
_entity_poly.pdbx_seq_one_letter_code
_entity_poly.pdbx_strand_id
1 'polypeptide(L)'
;MRQSVLLALCLVGTVPLVACQQGVSRAQADRAVAEVAAIDQSNLNDIMLTVADPTEAVTYFKNALTVSPGRVDLKRGLAKSLVRAQLYTEATTILTGIIASPDATDDDRLALADVLIRSNDWPKAEAALNAIPPTVETYERYRLEAMVADSKKDWKKADSFYEIAVGMTTKPQGVLNNWGYSKLTRGDAAGAEKLFIQALTYDPTMFTAKNNLVLARASQRKYDLPVIQMTQQERAQLLYTAGLAAIKQGDVNEGKRLLREAIDTSPTYFEAASRSLAALEN
;
A
#
# COMPACT_ATOMS: atom_id res chain seq x y z
N MET A 1 102.49 17.23 14.33
CA MET A 1 102.26 17.22 13.01
C MET A 1 100.78 17.44 12.86
N ARG A 2 100.38 18.44 12.19
CA ARG A 2 99.15 19.18 12.32
C ARG A 2 98.00 18.52 11.56
N GLN A 3 96.90 18.23 12.24
CA GLN A 3 95.62 17.86 11.63
C GLN A 3 94.71 19.09 11.63
N SER A 4 94.26 19.45 10.46
CA SER A 4 93.28 20.52 10.27
C SER A 4 91.90 19.93 10.25
N VAL A 5 91.04 20.34 11.17
CA VAL A 5 89.64 19.95 11.27
C VAL A 5 88.82 20.95 10.47
N LEU A 6 88.13 20.46 9.43
CA LEU A 6 87.17 21.19 8.65
C LEU A 6 85.81 21.04 9.31
N LEU A 7 85.25 22.13 9.82
CA LEU A 7 83.84 22.20 10.28
C LEU A 7 82.91 22.40 9.08
N ALA A 8 82.05 21.42 8.81
CA ALA A 8 80.99 21.58 7.85
C ALA A 8 79.75 22.08 8.59
N LEU A 9 79.27 23.26 8.25
CA LEU A 9 78.03 23.86 8.77
C LEU A 9 76.89 23.32 8.00
N CYS A 10 76.08 22.44 8.62
CA CYS A 10 74.75 22.00 8.11
C CYS A 10 73.72 23.06 8.47
N LEU A 11 73.28 23.84 7.50
CA LEU A 11 72.13 24.70 7.58
C LEU A 11 70.89 23.80 7.40
N VAL A 12 70.17 23.45 8.53
CA VAL A 12 68.88 22.82 8.50
C VAL A 12 67.83 23.89 8.26
N GLY A 13 67.37 23.97 7.02
CA GLY A 13 66.23 24.79 6.66
C GLY A 13 64.92 24.20 7.25
N THR A 14 64.44 24.84 8.30
CA THR A 14 63.07 24.56 8.79
C THR A 14 62.03 25.14 7.83
N VAL A 15 61.45 24.29 6.99
CA VAL A 15 60.24 24.65 6.22
C VAL A 15 59.09 24.63 7.21
N PRO A 16 58.32 25.72 7.45
CA PRO A 16 57.14 25.69 8.23
C PRO A 16 56.08 24.97 7.41
N LEU A 17 55.65 23.77 7.85
CA LEU A 17 54.42 23.12 7.44
C LEU A 17 53.26 24.01 7.91
N VAL A 18 52.85 24.96 7.06
CA VAL A 18 51.56 25.61 7.20
C VAL A 18 50.53 24.56 6.83
N ALA A 19 50.13 23.74 7.82
CA ALA A 19 48.93 22.96 7.73
C ALA A 19 47.75 23.95 7.60
N CYS A 20 47.21 24.06 6.38
CA CYS A 20 45.91 24.70 6.19
C CYS A 20 44.87 23.91 6.99
N GLN A 21 44.73 24.19 8.26
CA GLN A 21 43.57 23.91 9.04
C GLN A 21 42.50 24.88 8.56
N GLN A 22 41.87 24.55 7.42
CA GLN A 22 40.56 25.13 7.09
C GLN A 22 39.58 24.55 8.12
N GLY A 23 39.49 25.22 9.24
CA GLY A 23 38.47 24.94 10.23
C GLY A 23 37.10 25.04 9.55
N VAL A 24 36.36 23.98 9.59
CA VAL A 24 34.96 23.95 9.13
C VAL A 24 34.27 25.16 9.78
N SER A 25 33.76 26.09 8.97
CA SER A 25 33.06 27.26 9.52
C SER A 25 31.85 26.79 10.31
N ARG A 26 31.49 27.54 11.37
CA ARG A 26 30.31 27.21 12.17
C ARG A 26 29.07 27.04 11.29
N ALA A 27 28.91 27.85 10.24
CA ALA A 27 27.82 27.74 9.27
C ALA A 27 27.91 26.45 8.44
N GLN A 28 29.09 25.91 8.15
CA GLN A 28 29.23 24.60 7.48
C GLN A 28 28.92 23.45 8.44
N ALA A 29 29.34 23.54 9.70
CA ALA A 29 29.01 22.57 10.71
C ALA A 29 27.48 22.55 10.98
N ASP A 30 26.85 23.71 11.11
CA ASP A 30 25.44 23.86 11.32
C ASP A 30 24.61 23.30 10.12
N ARG A 31 25.10 23.53 8.88
CA ARG A 31 24.50 22.92 7.67
C ARG A 31 24.62 21.39 7.66
N ALA A 32 25.83 20.87 7.97
CA ALA A 32 26.02 19.41 8.02
C ALA A 32 25.15 18.75 9.09
N VAL A 33 25.02 19.37 10.27
CA VAL A 33 24.11 18.88 11.32
C VAL A 33 22.63 18.93 10.85
N ALA A 34 22.23 20.01 10.19
CA ALA A 34 20.89 20.12 9.64
C ALA A 34 20.60 19.10 8.53
N GLU A 35 21.58 18.81 7.66
CA GLU A 35 21.49 17.77 6.62
C GLU A 35 21.35 16.37 7.22
N VAL A 36 22.17 16.03 8.23
CA VAL A 36 22.09 14.74 8.94
C VAL A 36 20.73 14.61 9.64
N ALA A 37 20.28 15.64 10.35
CA ALA A 37 18.99 15.65 11.01
C ALA A 37 17.81 15.52 10.01
N ALA A 38 17.93 16.11 8.82
CA ALA A 38 16.95 15.98 7.75
C ALA A 38 16.92 14.56 7.18
N ILE A 39 18.07 13.92 6.99
CA ILE A 39 18.19 12.53 6.52
C ILE A 39 17.59 11.58 7.57
N ASP A 40 17.94 11.74 8.85
CA ASP A 40 17.41 10.92 9.95
C ASP A 40 15.89 11.06 10.06
N GLN A 41 15.36 12.27 9.91
CA GLN A 41 13.93 12.52 9.93
C GLN A 41 13.21 11.92 8.71
N SER A 42 13.84 11.97 7.52
CA SER A 42 13.32 11.34 6.30
C SER A 42 13.25 9.82 6.46
N ASN A 43 14.30 9.20 6.96
CA ASN A 43 14.34 7.76 7.22
C ASN A 43 13.28 7.35 8.25
N LEU A 44 13.08 8.15 9.30
CA LEU A 44 12.03 7.88 10.29
C LEU A 44 10.63 8.03 9.69
N ASN A 45 10.40 9.03 8.83
CA ASN A 45 9.14 9.18 8.12
C ASN A 45 8.83 7.94 7.25
N ASP A 46 9.82 7.41 6.54
CA ASP A 46 9.66 6.22 5.70
C ASP A 46 9.36 4.97 6.53
N ILE A 47 10.02 4.80 7.68
CA ILE A 47 9.72 3.72 8.62
C ILE A 47 8.27 3.83 9.13
N MET A 48 7.85 5.03 9.54
CA MET A 48 6.49 5.28 10.01
C MET A 48 5.45 5.00 8.90
N LEU A 49 5.77 5.30 7.64
CA LEU A 49 4.88 5.06 6.50
C LEU A 49 4.81 3.60 6.05
N THR A 50 5.84 2.79 6.32
CA THR A 50 5.95 1.45 5.73
C THR A 50 5.86 0.32 6.75
N VAL A 51 6.46 0.47 7.93
CA VAL A 51 6.66 -0.60 8.92
C VAL A 51 5.85 -0.39 10.20
N ALA A 52 5.74 0.84 10.68
CA ALA A 52 5.08 1.15 11.95
C ALA A 52 3.58 0.82 11.93
N ASP A 53 3.01 0.58 13.13
CA ASP A 53 1.56 0.50 13.30
C ASP A 53 0.88 1.77 12.76
N PRO A 54 -0.23 1.65 12.02
CA PRO A 54 -0.91 2.82 11.46
C PRO A 54 -1.30 3.89 12.46
N THR A 55 -1.69 3.51 13.68
CA THR A 55 -2.10 4.45 14.74
C THR A 55 -0.88 5.18 15.34
N GLU A 56 0.23 4.45 15.49
CA GLU A 56 1.50 5.06 15.91
C GLU A 56 2.00 6.05 14.86
N ALA A 57 1.92 5.69 13.58
CA ALA A 57 2.29 6.59 12.48
C ALA A 57 1.43 7.86 12.46
N VAL A 58 0.11 7.75 12.67
CA VAL A 58 -0.79 8.91 12.79
C VAL A 58 -0.35 9.81 13.94
N THR A 59 -0.05 9.25 15.11
CA THR A 59 0.40 10.00 16.28
C THR A 59 1.72 10.71 16.02
N TYR A 60 2.67 10.02 15.41
CA TYR A 60 3.96 10.59 15.02
C TYR A 60 3.80 11.80 14.11
N PHE A 61 3.06 11.68 13.00
CA PHE A 61 2.89 12.79 12.07
C PHE A 61 2.07 13.94 12.67
N LYS A 62 1.08 13.68 13.51
CA LYS A 62 0.35 14.72 14.25
C LYS A 62 1.30 15.52 15.15
N ASN A 63 2.16 14.84 15.92
CA ASN A 63 3.16 15.50 16.78
C ASN A 63 4.20 16.29 15.97
N ALA A 64 4.71 15.74 14.87
CA ALA A 64 5.63 16.45 13.98
C ALA A 64 5.01 17.75 13.42
N LEU A 65 3.73 17.74 13.10
CA LEU A 65 2.99 18.89 12.60
C LEU A 65 2.71 19.95 13.69
N THR A 66 2.73 19.60 14.99
CA THR A 66 2.66 20.63 16.07
C THR A 66 3.92 21.50 16.09
N VAL A 67 5.07 20.91 15.75
CA VAL A 67 6.36 21.61 15.69
C VAL A 67 6.54 22.34 14.35
N SER A 68 6.06 21.74 13.25
CA SER A 68 6.27 22.24 11.90
C SER A 68 4.97 22.22 11.07
N PRO A 69 3.99 23.09 11.39
CA PRO A 69 2.63 23.02 10.82
C PRO A 69 2.57 23.33 9.31
N GLY A 70 3.57 24.01 8.78
CA GLY A 70 3.67 24.38 7.36
C GLY A 70 4.21 23.26 6.45
N ARG A 71 4.78 22.18 7.01
CA ARG A 71 5.44 21.13 6.21
C ARG A 71 4.43 20.24 5.52
N VAL A 72 4.34 20.38 4.18
CA VAL A 72 3.40 19.64 3.34
C VAL A 72 3.74 18.15 3.24
N ASP A 73 5.03 17.80 3.27
CA ASP A 73 5.48 16.41 3.31
C ASP A 73 4.98 15.66 4.55
N LEU A 74 4.99 16.31 5.73
CA LEU A 74 4.42 15.73 6.96
C LEU A 74 2.89 15.61 6.87
N LYS A 75 2.20 16.56 6.22
CA LYS A 75 0.75 16.46 5.97
C LYS A 75 0.45 15.28 5.03
N ARG A 76 1.25 15.07 3.97
CA ARG A 76 1.15 13.89 3.10
C ARG A 76 1.40 12.60 3.86
N GLY A 77 2.41 12.59 4.76
CA GLY A 77 2.68 11.46 5.66
C GLY A 77 1.50 11.16 6.58
N LEU A 78 0.92 12.19 7.20
CA LEU A 78 -0.28 12.06 8.03
C LEU A 78 -1.45 11.48 7.23
N ALA A 79 -1.73 12.00 6.03
CA ALA A 79 -2.82 11.51 5.19
C ALA A 79 -2.65 10.02 4.84
N LYS A 80 -1.45 9.60 4.44
CA LYS A 80 -1.14 8.18 4.17
C LYS A 80 -1.34 7.31 5.41
N SER A 81 -0.90 7.77 6.58
CA SER A 81 -1.07 7.04 7.85
C SER A 81 -2.53 6.92 8.25
N LEU A 82 -3.32 7.99 8.08
CA LEU A 82 -4.78 7.99 8.31
C LEU A 82 -5.50 6.99 7.39
N VAL A 83 -5.09 6.91 6.11
CA VAL A 83 -5.64 5.90 5.18
C VAL A 83 -5.32 4.48 5.65
N ARG A 84 -4.08 4.21 6.09
CA ARG A 84 -3.68 2.91 6.65
C ARG A 84 -4.47 2.56 7.92
N ALA A 85 -4.76 3.58 8.76
CA ALA A 85 -5.60 3.46 9.95
C ALA A 85 -7.11 3.43 9.65
N GLN A 86 -7.53 3.49 8.37
CA GLN A 86 -8.93 3.55 7.92
C GLN A 86 -9.70 4.78 8.42
N LEU A 87 -9.00 5.84 8.81
CA LEU A 87 -9.56 7.12 9.25
C LEU A 87 -9.79 8.05 8.04
N TYR A 88 -10.67 7.62 7.14
CA TYR A 88 -10.85 8.24 5.82
C TYR A 88 -11.36 9.67 5.88
N THR A 89 -12.23 10.01 6.83
CA THR A 89 -12.74 11.38 6.99
C THR A 89 -11.64 12.37 7.35
N GLU A 90 -10.75 11.99 8.27
CA GLU A 90 -9.59 12.82 8.63
C GLU A 90 -8.62 12.94 7.45
N ALA A 91 -8.33 11.82 6.76
CA ALA A 91 -7.47 11.81 5.57
C ALA A 91 -8.01 12.75 4.48
N THR A 92 -9.32 12.71 4.20
CA THR A 92 -9.99 13.61 3.25
C THR A 92 -9.79 15.07 3.63
N THR A 93 -9.94 15.41 4.92
CA THR A 93 -9.75 16.78 5.41
C THR A 93 -8.32 17.27 5.18
N ILE A 94 -7.32 16.44 5.51
CA ILE A 94 -5.90 16.79 5.32
C ILE A 94 -5.59 16.97 3.82
N LEU A 95 -6.01 16.04 2.97
CA LEU A 95 -5.76 16.10 1.51
C LEU A 95 -6.46 17.30 0.87
N THR A 96 -7.69 17.61 1.26
CA THR A 96 -8.41 18.78 0.79
C THR A 96 -7.65 20.08 1.16
N GLY A 97 -7.11 20.14 2.38
CA GLY A 97 -6.27 21.25 2.82
C GLY A 97 -4.95 21.37 2.02
N ILE A 98 -4.32 20.25 1.65
CA ILE A 98 -3.14 20.26 0.78
C ILE A 98 -3.50 20.78 -0.61
N ILE A 99 -4.59 20.28 -1.21
CA ILE A 99 -5.04 20.65 -2.57
C ILE A 99 -5.40 22.14 -2.66
N ALA A 100 -5.85 22.75 -1.58
CA ALA A 100 -6.13 24.19 -1.52
C ALA A 100 -4.86 25.05 -1.40
N SER A 101 -3.68 24.46 -1.20
CA SER A 101 -2.41 25.18 -1.08
C SER A 101 -1.67 25.29 -2.42
N PRO A 102 -0.72 26.24 -2.56
CA PRO A 102 0.11 26.34 -3.76
C PRO A 102 1.05 25.14 -3.97
N ASP A 103 1.28 24.32 -2.94
CA ASP A 103 2.15 23.13 -3.01
C ASP A 103 1.41 21.87 -3.50
N ALA A 104 0.15 22.00 -3.93
CA ALA A 104 -0.69 20.91 -4.43
C ALA A 104 -0.11 20.27 -5.69
N THR A 105 -0.10 18.96 -5.73
CA THR A 105 0.34 18.15 -6.88
C THR A 105 -0.81 17.29 -7.41
N ASP A 106 -0.64 16.71 -8.59
CA ASP A 106 -1.61 15.75 -9.12
C ASP A 106 -1.63 14.44 -8.32
N ASP A 107 -0.51 14.07 -7.69
CA ASP A 107 -0.46 12.94 -6.75
C ASP A 107 -1.34 13.18 -5.52
N ASP A 108 -1.45 14.41 -5.02
CA ASP A 108 -2.36 14.74 -3.93
C ASP A 108 -3.83 14.60 -4.35
N ARG A 109 -4.16 14.93 -5.60
CA ARG A 109 -5.50 14.72 -6.17
C ARG A 109 -5.82 13.24 -6.34
N LEU A 110 -4.83 12.44 -6.80
CA LEU A 110 -4.95 10.98 -6.87
C LEU A 110 -5.16 10.38 -5.48
N ALA A 111 -4.38 10.82 -4.48
CA ALA A 111 -4.55 10.38 -3.11
C ALA A 111 -5.94 10.73 -2.55
N LEU A 112 -6.46 11.93 -2.85
CA LEU A 112 -7.82 12.33 -2.46
C LEU A 112 -8.86 11.43 -3.13
N ALA A 113 -8.72 11.15 -4.42
CA ALA A 113 -9.63 10.26 -5.14
C ALA A 113 -9.64 8.84 -4.55
N ASP A 114 -8.47 8.28 -4.20
CA ASP A 114 -8.37 6.96 -3.56
C ASP A 114 -9.09 6.93 -2.20
N VAL A 115 -8.91 7.95 -1.37
CA VAL A 115 -9.59 8.05 -0.07
C VAL A 115 -11.10 8.17 -0.23
N LEU A 116 -11.56 8.97 -1.20
CA LEU A 116 -12.99 9.15 -1.48
C LEU A 116 -13.63 7.84 -1.99
N ILE A 117 -12.93 7.07 -2.83
CA ILE A 117 -13.36 5.74 -3.26
C ILE A 117 -13.49 4.81 -2.04
N ARG A 118 -12.49 4.78 -1.14
CA ARG A 118 -12.50 3.97 0.09
C ARG A 118 -13.63 4.35 1.04
N SER A 119 -14.02 5.61 1.06
CA SER A 119 -15.17 6.10 1.83
C SER A 119 -16.51 6.02 1.07
N ASN A 120 -16.51 5.40 -0.12
CA ASN A 120 -17.68 5.24 -0.99
C ASN A 120 -18.30 6.56 -1.48
N ASP A 121 -17.51 7.64 -1.53
CA ASP A 121 -17.94 8.95 -2.08
C ASP A 121 -17.52 9.05 -3.57
N TRP A 122 -18.18 8.26 -4.40
CA TRP A 122 -17.87 8.15 -5.83
C TRP A 122 -17.98 9.46 -6.60
N PRO A 123 -18.99 10.33 -6.35
CA PRO A 123 -19.11 11.61 -7.07
C PRO A 123 -17.94 12.54 -6.82
N LYS A 124 -17.46 12.63 -5.56
CA LYS A 124 -16.30 13.46 -5.24
C LYS A 124 -14.99 12.84 -5.75
N ALA A 125 -14.86 11.52 -5.71
CA ALA A 125 -13.72 10.82 -6.30
C ALA A 125 -13.59 11.13 -7.79
N GLU A 126 -14.68 11.06 -8.54
CA GLU A 126 -14.70 11.42 -9.95
C GLU A 126 -14.32 12.89 -10.18
N ALA A 127 -14.86 13.79 -9.37
CA ALA A 127 -14.53 15.21 -9.48
C ALA A 127 -13.04 15.48 -9.22
N ALA A 128 -12.43 14.76 -8.25
CA ALA A 128 -11.00 14.85 -7.96
C ALA A 128 -10.16 14.33 -9.14
N LEU A 129 -10.55 13.21 -9.76
CA LEU A 129 -9.87 12.66 -10.95
C LEU A 129 -10.01 13.60 -12.18
N ASN A 130 -11.18 14.17 -12.39
CA ASN A 130 -11.43 15.09 -13.50
C ASN A 130 -10.65 16.42 -13.37
N ALA A 131 -10.22 16.78 -12.16
CA ALA A 131 -9.37 17.96 -11.94
C ALA A 131 -7.89 17.71 -12.31
N ILE A 132 -7.50 16.48 -12.63
CA ILE A 132 -6.14 16.11 -13.05
C ILE A 132 -6.03 16.30 -14.56
N PRO A 133 -5.00 17.01 -15.06
CA PRO A 133 -4.80 17.20 -16.50
C PRO A 133 -4.78 15.87 -17.27
N PRO A 134 -5.38 15.76 -18.46
CA PRO A 134 -5.41 14.51 -19.22
C PRO A 134 -4.02 14.00 -19.63
N THR A 135 -3.02 14.87 -19.64
CA THR A 135 -1.62 14.52 -19.93
C THR A 135 -0.92 13.76 -18.81
N VAL A 136 -1.51 13.70 -17.61
CA VAL A 136 -1.00 12.93 -16.48
C VAL A 136 -1.50 11.49 -16.61
N GLU A 137 -0.77 10.71 -17.37
CA GLU A 137 -1.07 9.28 -17.59
C GLU A 137 -0.26 8.43 -16.63
N THR A 138 -0.88 7.99 -15.52
CA THR A 138 -0.25 7.16 -14.52
C THR A 138 -1.06 5.90 -14.24
N TYR A 139 -0.37 4.84 -13.82
CA TYR A 139 -0.98 3.60 -13.34
C TYR A 139 -2.08 3.87 -12.29
N GLU A 140 -1.77 4.73 -11.30
CA GLU A 140 -2.71 5.05 -10.22
C GLU A 140 -3.98 5.72 -10.75
N ARG A 141 -3.83 6.66 -11.68
CA ARG A 141 -4.96 7.34 -12.29
C ARG A 141 -5.89 6.34 -12.98
N TYR A 142 -5.36 5.52 -13.91
CA TYR A 142 -6.19 4.57 -14.65
C TYR A 142 -6.84 3.52 -13.73
N ARG A 143 -6.15 3.09 -12.67
CA ARG A 143 -6.72 2.21 -11.65
C ARG A 143 -7.93 2.84 -10.96
N LEU A 144 -7.83 4.10 -10.56
CA LEU A 144 -8.92 4.82 -9.87
C LEU A 144 -10.07 5.17 -10.82
N GLU A 145 -9.78 5.58 -12.05
CA GLU A 145 -10.79 5.83 -13.09
C GLU A 145 -11.56 4.55 -13.45
N ALA A 146 -10.89 3.39 -13.48
CA ALA A 146 -11.55 2.11 -13.68
C ALA A 146 -12.55 1.81 -12.55
N MET A 147 -12.16 2.04 -11.30
CA MET A 147 -13.03 1.83 -10.13
C MET A 147 -14.23 2.78 -10.14
N VAL A 148 -14.04 4.04 -10.55
CA VAL A 148 -15.15 4.99 -10.72
C VAL A 148 -16.09 4.55 -11.84
N ALA A 149 -15.57 4.08 -12.99
CA ALA A 149 -16.38 3.53 -14.07
C ALA A 149 -17.19 2.31 -13.63
N ASP A 150 -16.59 1.40 -12.81
CA ASP A 150 -17.27 0.27 -12.19
C ASP A 150 -18.45 0.71 -11.31
N SER A 151 -18.28 1.74 -10.49
CA SER A 151 -19.34 2.26 -9.62
C SER A 151 -20.57 2.73 -10.41
N LYS A 152 -20.33 3.18 -11.65
CA LYS A 152 -21.37 3.61 -12.60
C LYS A 152 -21.89 2.48 -13.48
N LYS A 153 -21.35 1.27 -13.35
CA LYS A 153 -21.64 0.12 -14.22
C LYS A 153 -21.25 0.36 -15.68
N ASP A 154 -20.33 1.27 -15.94
CA ASP A 154 -19.74 1.46 -17.28
C ASP A 154 -18.60 0.44 -17.47
N TRP A 155 -19.03 -0.81 -17.62
CA TRP A 155 -18.11 -1.97 -17.64
C TRP A 155 -17.10 -1.92 -18.79
N LYS A 156 -17.48 -1.36 -19.93
CA LYS A 156 -16.58 -1.25 -21.07
C LYS A 156 -15.44 -0.29 -20.78
N LYS A 157 -15.76 0.84 -20.18
CA LYS A 157 -14.78 1.85 -19.78
C LYS A 157 -13.90 1.33 -18.65
N ALA A 158 -14.50 0.67 -17.65
CA ALA A 158 -13.78 0.06 -16.55
C ALA A 158 -12.75 -0.97 -17.06
N ASP A 159 -13.17 -1.91 -17.92
CA ASP A 159 -12.29 -2.92 -18.50
C ASP A 159 -11.11 -2.30 -19.25
N SER A 160 -11.36 -1.28 -20.10
CA SER A 160 -10.31 -0.58 -20.83
C SER A 160 -9.29 0.10 -19.90
N PHE A 161 -9.75 0.75 -18.85
CA PHE A 161 -8.86 1.41 -17.90
C PHE A 161 -8.07 0.43 -17.03
N TYR A 162 -8.69 -0.68 -16.62
CA TYR A 162 -7.95 -1.74 -15.94
C TYR A 162 -6.85 -2.34 -16.83
N GLU A 163 -7.16 -2.59 -18.11
CA GLU A 163 -6.19 -3.12 -19.08
C GLU A 163 -4.99 -2.17 -19.25
N ILE A 164 -5.25 -0.86 -19.42
CA ILE A 164 -4.20 0.15 -19.49
C ILE A 164 -3.37 0.14 -18.20
N ALA A 165 -4.01 0.17 -17.03
CA ALA A 165 -3.32 0.18 -15.74
C ALA A 165 -2.43 -1.06 -15.55
N VAL A 166 -2.89 -2.25 -15.95
CA VAL A 166 -2.07 -3.48 -15.91
C VAL A 166 -0.82 -3.33 -16.77
N GLY A 167 -0.93 -2.73 -17.97
CA GLY A 167 0.20 -2.51 -18.88
C GLY A 167 1.23 -1.49 -18.38
N MET A 168 0.87 -0.63 -17.42
CA MET A 168 1.72 0.46 -16.92
C MET A 168 2.55 0.09 -15.68
N THR A 169 2.45 -1.14 -15.17
CA THR A 169 3.16 -1.54 -13.95
C THR A 169 3.77 -2.93 -14.06
N THR A 170 4.90 -3.11 -13.38
CA THR A 170 5.51 -4.44 -13.19
C THR A 170 4.93 -5.19 -12.00
N LYS A 171 4.05 -4.55 -11.21
CA LYS A 171 3.39 -5.12 -10.03
C LYS A 171 1.87 -4.99 -10.13
N PRO A 172 1.24 -5.66 -11.13
CA PRO A 172 -0.19 -5.47 -11.44
C PRO A 172 -1.15 -6.22 -10.51
N GLN A 173 -0.67 -6.96 -9.51
CA GLN A 173 -1.51 -7.84 -8.67
C GLN A 173 -2.72 -7.11 -8.07
N GLY A 174 -2.54 -5.86 -7.60
CA GLY A 174 -3.63 -5.07 -7.02
C GLY A 174 -4.71 -4.69 -8.04
N VAL A 175 -4.30 -4.28 -9.25
CA VAL A 175 -5.24 -3.95 -10.34
C VAL A 175 -5.94 -5.19 -10.85
N LEU A 176 -5.22 -6.27 -11.05
CA LEU A 176 -5.78 -7.55 -11.49
C LEU A 176 -6.83 -8.05 -10.49
N ASN A 177 -6.57 -7.91 -9.19
CA ASN A 177 -7.55 -8.24 -8.16
C ASN A 177 -8.80 -7.34 -8.23
N ASN A 178 -8.63 -6.02 -8.41
CA ASN A 178 -9.76 -5.10 -8.53
C ASN A 178 -10.58 -5.39 -9.80
N TRP A 179 -9.92 -5.64 -10.92
CA TRP A 179 -10.58 -6.01 -12.17
C TRP A 179 -11.31 -7.35 -12.06
N GLY A 180 -10.67 -8.35 -11.41
CA GLY A 180 -11.31 -9.62 -11.11
C GLY A 180 -12.56 -9.45 -10.24
N TYR A 181 -12.52 -8.57 -9.24
CA TYR A 181 -13.67 -8.25 -8.41
C TYR A 181 -14.78 -7.56 -9.21
N SER A 182 -14.44 -6.63 -10.10
CA SER A 182 -15.39 -6.05 -11.06
C SER A 182 -16.09 -7.12 -11.89
N LYS A 183 -15.32 -8.05 -12.49
CA LYS A 183 -15.87 -9.17 -13.25
C LYS A 183 -16.82 -10.04 -12.41
N LEU A 184 -16.41 -10.36 -11.18
CA LEU A 184 -17.19 -11.18 -10.27
C LEU A 184 -18.54 -10.52 -9.92
N THR A 185 -18.53 -9.24 -9.59
CA THR A 185 -19.74 -8.50 -9.18
C THR A 185 -20.79 -8.37 -10.29
N ARG A 186 -20.36 -8.38 -11.55
CA ARG A 186 -21.25 -8.35 -12.72
C ARG A 186 -21.57 -9.73 -13.29
N GLY A 187 -21.20 -10.83 -12.59
CA GLY A 187 -21.55 -12.21 -12.92
C GLY A 187 -20.57 -12.93 -13.85
N ASP A 188 -19.47 -12.28 -14.29
CA ASP A 188 -18.42 -12.94 -15.07
C ASP A 188 -17.44 -13.67 -14.15
N ALA A 189 -17.92 -14.73 -13.51
CA ALA A 189 -17.13 -15.50 -12.56
C ALA A 189 -15.92 -16.19 -13.21
N ALA A 190 -16.04 -16.62 -14.47
CA ALA A 190 -14.94 -17.26 -15.20
C ALA A 190 -13.84 -16.25 -15.56
N GLY A 191 -14.20 -15.04 -16.00
CA GLY A 191 -13.26 -13.95 -16.21
C GLY A 191 -12.57 -13.52 -14.91
N ALA A 192 -13.33 -13.43 -13.83
CA ALA A 192 -12.81 -13.13 -12.49
C ALA A 192 -11.78 -14.16 -12.02
N GLU A 193 -12.10 -15.47 -12.15
CA GLU A 193 -11.19 -16.58 -11.79
C GLU A 193 -9.81 -16.41 -12.47
N LYS A 194 -9.80 -16.10 -13.78
CA LYS A 194 -8.55 -15.89 -14.54
C LYS A 194 -7.73 -14.72 -13.99
N LEU A 195 -8.37 -13.59 -13.70
CA LEU A 195 -7.69 -12.39 -13.21
C LEU A 195 -7.13 -12.58 -11.81
N PHE A 196 -7.84 -13.29 -10.91
CA PHE A 196 -7.32 -13.61 -9.58
C PHE A 196 -6.12 -14.56 -9.65
N ILE A 197 -6.15 -15.56 -10.54
CA ILE A 197 -5.00 -16.43 -10.78
C ILE A 197 -3.81 -15.61 -11.28
N GLN A 198 -4.01 -14.70 -12.23
CA GLN A 198 -2.96 -13.80 -12.69
C GLN A 198 -2.42 -12.92 -11.55
N ALA A 199 -3.27 -12.35 -10.69
CA ALA A 199 -2.84 -11.58 -9.54
C ALA A 199 -1.93 -12.40 -8.62
N LEU A 200 -2.28 -13.66 -8.35
CA LEU A 200 -1.51 -14.59 -7.53
C LEU A 200 -0.20 -15.07 -8.19
N THR A 201 -0.06 -14.96 -9.50
CA THR A 201 1.21 -15.20 -10.20
C THR A 201 2.24 -14.11 -9.85
N TYR A 202 1.79 -12.86 -9.67
CA TYR A 202 2.65 -11.74 -9.28
C TYR A 202 2.86 -11.66 -7.77
N ASP A 203 1.85 -12.00 -6.98
CA ASP A 203 1.93 -12.04 -5.51
C ASP A 203 1.18 -13.26 -4.95
N PRO A 204 1.87 -14.40 -4.75
CA PRO A 204 1.27 -15.59 -4.17
C PRO A 204 0.81 -15.43 -2.71
N THR A 205 1.23 -14.36 -2.03
CA THR A 205 0.89 -14.11 -0.62
C THR A 205 -0.38 -13.28 -0.45
N MET A 206 -0.93 -12.70 -1.54
CA MET A 206 -2.09 -11.80 -1.50
C MET A 206 -3.37 -12.54 -1.10
N PHE A 207 -3.66 -12.57 0.22
CA PHE A 207 -4.82 -13.28 0.75
C PHE A 207 -6.15 -12.82 0.15
N THR A 208 -6.30 -11.51 -0.14
CA THR A 208 -7.52 -10.98 -0.77
C THR A 208 -7.77 -11.63 -2.13
N ALA A 209 -6.74 -11.82 -2.96
CA ALA A 209 -6.89 -12.48 -4.25
C ALA A 209 -7.20 -13.98 -4.10
N LYS A 210 -6.63 -14.66 -3.10
CA LYS A 210 -6.97 -16.06 -2.77
C LYS A 210 -8.45 -16.20 -2.40
N ASN A 211 -8.93 -15.32 -1.52
CA ASN A 211 -10.32 -15.32 -1.07
C ASN A 211 -11.29 -15.01 -2.22
N ASN A 212 -10.97 -14.02 -3.04
CA ASN A 212 -11.77 -13.66 -4.21
C ASN A 212 -11.78 -14.77 -5.27
N LEU A 213 -10.65 -15.48 -5.45
CA LEU A 213 -10.58 -16.67 -6.30
C LEU A 213 -11.53 -17.77 -5.83
N VAL A 214 -11.59 -18.04 -4.52
CA VAL A 214 -12.52 -19.00 -3.94
C VAL A 214 -13.96 -18.57 -4.19
N LEU A 215 -14.29 -17.29 -4.01
CA LEU A 215 -15.63 -16.75 -4.29
C LEU A 215 -16.00 -16.88 -5.78
N ALA A 216 -15.07 -16.60 -6.69
CA ALA A 216 -15.31 -16.74 -8.12
C ALA A 216 -15.56 -18.21 -8.54
N ARG A 217 -14.80 -19.16 -7.96
CA ARG A 217 -15.01 -20.59 -8.16
C ARG A 217 -16.32 -21.05 -7.57
N ALA A 218 -16.60 -20.65 -6.32
CA ALA A 218 -17.86 -20.99 -5.65
C ALA A 218 -19.09 -20.48 -6.41
N SER A 219 -19.01 -19.28 -7.04
CA SER A 219 -20.08 -18.77 -7.92
C SER A 219 -20.38 -19.68 -9.11
N GLN A 220 -19.44 -20.55 -9.48
CA GLN A 220 -19.57 -21.58 -10.51
C GLN A 220 -19.88 -22.96 -9.92
N ARG A 221 -20.23 -23.06 -8.64
CA ARG A 221 -20.42 -24.31 -7.87
C ARG A 221 -19.18 -25.20 -7.81
N LYS A 222 -17.99 -24.60 -7.93
CA LYS A 222 -16.69 -25.28 -7.77
C LYS A 222 -16.18 -24.97 -6.36
N TYR A 223 -16.51 -25.81 -5.40
CA TYR A 223 -16.23 -25.55 -3.98
C TYR A 223 -14.87 -26.05 -3.50
N ASP A 224 -14.19 -26.88 -4.29
CA ASP A 224 -12.84 -27.31 -3.99
C ASP A 224 -11.88 -26.14 -3.97
N LEU A 225 -10.99 -26.09 -2.98
CA LEU A 225 -9.99 -25.06 -2.92
C LEU A 225 -9.03 -25.13 -4.14
N PRO A 226 -8.63 -23.99 -4.70
CA PRO A 226 -7.66 -23.97 -5.78
C PRO A 226 -6.29 -24.48 -5.29
N VAL A 227 -5.50 -25.05 -6.22
CA VAL A 227 -4.13 -25.48 -5.95
C VAL A 227 -3.21 -24.27 -5.98
N ILE A 228 -3.11 -23.57 -4.85
CA ILE A 228 -2.29 -22.38 -4.66
C ILE A 228 -1.54 -22.49 -3.33
N GLN A 229 -0.45 -21.72 -3.20
CA GLN A 229 0.27 -21.63 -1.93
C GLN A 229 -0.62 -21.00 -0.85
N MET A 230 -0.78 -21.69 0.28
CA MET A 230 -1.52 -21.17 1.43
C MET A 230 -1.00 -21.77 2.73
N THR A 231 -1.07 -21.00 3.82
CA THR A 231 -0.84 -21.48 5.16
C THR A 231 -2.04 -22.29 5.65
N GLN A 232 -1.87 -23.04 6.74
CA GLN A 232 -2.97 -23.78 7.38
C GLN A 232 -4.09 -22.85 7.83
N GLN A 233 -3.74 -21.67 8.37
CA GLN A 233 -4.70 -20.65 8.77
C GLN A 233 -5.48 -20.09 7.56
N GLU A 234 -4.78 -19.78 6.47
CA GLU A 234 -5.44 -19.32 5.22
C GLU A 234 -6.36 -20.41 4.66
N ARG A 235 -5.92 -21.68 4.68
CA ARG A 235 -6.74 -22.80 4.22
C ARG A 235 -8.05 -22.88 5.00
N ALA A 236 -8.01 -22.78 6.32
CA ALA A 236 -9.22 -22.79 7.15
C ALA A 236 -10.16 -21.62 6.80
N GLN A 237 -9.61 -20.41 6.62
CA GLN A 237 -10.41 -19.24 6.24
C GLN A 237 -11.02 -19.37 4.83
N LEU A 238 -10.28 -19.93 3.88
CA LEU A 238 -10.78 -20.15 2.51
C LEU A 238 -11.85 -21.24 2.46
N LEU A 239 -11.73 -22.33 3.25
CA LEU A 239 -12.76 -23.35 3.43
C LEU A 239 -14.04 -22.74 4.03
N TYR A 240 -13.89 -21.88 5.04
CA TYR A 240 -15.01 -21.15 5.62
C TYR A 240 -15.71 -20.28 4.58
N THR A 241 -14.97 -19.52 3.77
CA THR A 241 -15.52 -18.71 2.68
C THR A 241 -16.29 -19.56 1.65
N ALA A 242 -15.70 -20.69 1.22
CA ALA A 242 -16.34 -21.63 0.31
C ALA A 242 -17.62 -22.23 0.91
N GLY A 243 -17.59 -22.58 2.20
CA GLY A 243 -18.74 -23.13 2.94
C GLY A 243 -19.91 -22.14 2.98
N LEU A 244 -19.64 -20.87 3.33
CA LEU A 244 -20.68 -19.85 3.32
C LEU A 244 -21.24 -19.58 1.92
N ALA A 245 -20.38 -19.61 0.89
CA ALA A 245 -20.81 -19.45 -0.49
C ALA A 245 -21.69 -20.61 -0.97
N ALA A 246 -21.37 -21.86 -0.59
CA ALA A 246 -22.19 -23.04 -0.88
C ALA A 246 -23.57 -22.95 -0.22
N ILE A 247 -23.64 -22.58 1.05
CA ILE A 247 -24.90 -22.38 1.78
C ILE A 247 -25.75 -21.32 1.10
N LYS A 248 -25.16 -20.19 0.74
CA LYS A 248 -25.85 -19.10 0.04
C LYS A 248 -26.45 -19.53 -1.31
N GLN A 249 -25.88 -20.54 -1.96
CA GLN A 249 -26.37 -21.10 -3.23
C GLN A 249 -27.32 -22.27 -3.05
N GLY A 250 -27.69 -22.62 -1.81
CA GLY A 250 -28.59 -23.72 -1.48
C GLY A 250 -27.90 -25.08 -1.34
N ASP A 251 -26.58 -25.18 -1.53
CA ASP A 251 -25.81 -26.41 -1.38
C ASP A 251 -25.45 -26.64 0.11
N VAL A 252 -26.44 -26.67 0.97
CA VAL A 252 -26.32 -26.66 2.44
C VAL A 252 -25.44 -27.81 2.96
N ASN A 253 -25.61 -29.02 2.41
CA ASN A 253 -24.84 -30.19 2.85
C ASN A 253 -23.34 -30.01 2.55
N GLU A 254 -23.02 -29.49 1.37
CA GLU A 254 -21.64 -29.17 1.01
C GLU A 254 -21.07 -28.04 1.88
N GLY A 255 -21.89 -27.01 2.14
CA GLY A 255 -21.51 -25.95 3.06
C GLY A 255 -21.21 -26.45 4.46
N LYS A 256 -22.03 -27.34 5.03
CA LYS A 256 -21.77 -27.99 6.34
C LYS A 256 -20.47 -28.79 6.32
N ARG A 257 -20.21 -29.55 5.24
CA ARG A 257 -18.95 -30.31 5.08
C ARG A 257 -17.73 -29.38 5.11
N LEU A 258 -17.77 -28.29 4.33
CA LEU A 258 -16.70 -27.31 4.26
C LEU A 258 -16.48 -26.55 5.58
N LEU A 259 -17.55 -26.23 6.32
CA LEU A 259 -17.45 -25.62 7.64
C LEU A 259 -16.77 -26.56 8.66
N ARG A 260 -17.10 -27.88 8.66
CA ARG A 260 -16.42 -28.85 9.48
C ARG A 260 -14.93 -28.94 9.11
N GLU A 261 -14.62 -29.06 7.82
CA GLU A 261 -13.23 -29.10 7.34
C GLU A 261 -12.47 -27.81 7.73
N ALA A 262 -13.13 -26.63 7.70
CA ALA A 262 -12.51 -25.38 8.16
C ALA A 262 -12.16 -25.41 9.65
N ILE A 263 -13.07 -25.96 10.50
CA ILE A 263 -12.84 -26.11 11.95
C ILE A 263 -11.67 -27.08 12.20
N ASP A 264 -11.68 -28.23 11.53
CA ASP A 264 -10.65 -29.27 11.70
C ASP A 264 -9.26 -28.83 11.19
N THR A 265 -9.26 -27.98 10.15
CA THR A 265 -8.02 -27.45 9.55
C THR A 265 -7.42 -26.29 10.37
N SER A 266 -8.24 -25.55 11.10
CA SER A 266 -7.76 -24.36 11.81
C SER A 266 -6.77 -24.72 12.93
N PRO A 267 -5.61 -24.03 13.03
CA PRO A 267 -4.65 -24.30 14.10
C PRO A 267 -5.14 -23.82 15.48
N THR A 268 -6.18 -23.00 15.52
CA THR A 268 -6.81 -22.46 16.73
C THR A 268 -8.33 -22.59 16.63
N TYR A 269 -9.01 -22.42 17.76
CA TYR A 269 -10.48 -22.43 17.75
C TYR A 269 -11.06 -21.42 16.75
N PHE A 270 -11.87 -21.92 15.81
CA PHE A 270 -12.47 -21.10 14.76
C PHE A 270 -13.94 -20.78 15.07
N GLU A 271 -14.15 -19.80 15.93
CA GLU A 271 -15.47 -19.42 16.45
C GLU A 271 -16.50 -19.15 15.36
N ALA A 272 -16.11 -18.39 14.30
CA ALA A 272 -17.04 -18.04 13.22
C ALA A 272 -17.56 -19.28 12.46
N ALA A 273 -16.68 -20.23 12.15
CA ALA A 273 -17.07 -21.47 11.47
C ALA A 273 -17.94 -22.35 12.39
N SER A 274 -17.58 -22.46 13.67
CA SER A 274 -18.32 -23.23 14.68
C SER A 274 -19.75 -22.67 14.87
N ARG A 275 -19.89 -21.36 15.01
CA ARG A 275 -21.22 -20.69 15.11
C ARG A 275 -22.04 -20.88 13.85
N SER A 276 -21.44 -20.75 12.66
CA SER A 276 -22.15 -20.93 11.39
C SER A 276 -22.64 -22.37 11.21
N LEU A 277 -21.84 -23.36 11.62
CA LEU A 277 -22.24 -24.77 11.57
C LEU A 277 -23.37 -25.06 12.55
N ALA A 278 -23.25 -24.63 13.81
CA ALA A 278 -24.27 -24.84 14.84
C ALA A 278 -25.63 -24.22 14.45
N ALA A 279 -25.65 -23.07 13.80
CA ALA A 279 -26.84 -22.43 13.30
C ALA A 279 -27.59 -23.23 12.20
N LEU A 280 -26.93 -24.19 11.56
CA LEU A 280 -27.48 -25.06 10.52
C LEU A 280 -27.87 -26.43 11.03
N GLU A 281 -27.51 -26.79 12.26
CA GLU A 281 -27.76 -28.09 12.89
C GLU A 281 -28.95 -28.04 13.90
N ASN A 282 -29.36 -26.80 14.28
CA ASN A 282 -30.55 -26.53 15.05
C ASN A 282 -31.75 -26.25 14.14
#